data_f3bc4e7fa0466c193534a26f65ed45a6
#
_entry.id   f3bc4e7fa0466c193534a26f65ed45a6
#
_cell.length_a   1.000
_cell.length_b   1.000
_cell.length_c   1.000
_cell.angle_alpha   90.00
_cell.angle_beta   90.00
_cell.angle_gamma   90.00
#
_symmetry.space_group_name_H-M   'P 1'
#
loop_
_entity.id
_entity.type
_entity.pdbx_description
1 polymer ?
#
loop_
_entity_poly.entity_id
_entity_poly.type
_entity_poly.pdbx_seq_one_letter_code
_entity_poly.pdbx_strand_id
1 'polypeptide(L)'
;MLSYIFASKHLHNMETRRDVFQAIADPTRRAIIGMIAKQPVNVNAIAKEFEVSRQAISLHLKVLSECGLLNIKQLGRERLCEAKLEKLNEVHKWVEEYHLLWTSRFNTLKNFIEQEELLSKSVNTKNNEISKNVNKSKK
;
A
#
# COMPACT_ATOMS: atom_id res chain seq x y z
N MET A 1 18.94 22.90 6.07
CA MET A 1 17.91 23.94 6.25
C MET A 1 16.65 23.70 5.42
N LEU A 2 16.73 23.25 4.20
CA LEU A 2 15.54 22.98 3.34
C LEU A 2 14.65 21.84 3.85
N SER A 3 15.20 20.79 4.47
CA SER A 3 14.42 19.69 5.04
C SER A 3 13.58 20.10 6.27
N TYR A 4 14.07 21.07 7.04
CA TYR A 4 13.36 21.58 8.23
C TYR A 4 12.17 22.47 7.85
N ILE A 5 12.30 23.24 6.76
CA ILE A 5 11.23 24.11 6.25
C ILE A 5 10.11 23.27 5.63
N PHE A 6 10.43 22.14 4.99
CA PHE A 6 9.45 21.22 4.42
C PHE A 6 8.64 20.50 5.52
N ALA A 7 9.30 20.04 6.59
CA ALA A 7 8.66 19.47 7.75
C ALA A 7 7.76 20.46 8.49
N SER A 8 8.22 21.71 8.66
CA SER A 8 7.47 22.77 9.37
C SER A 8 6.19 23.17 8.63
N LYS A 9 6.21 23.23 7.30
CA LYS A 9 5.01 23.56 6.48
C LYS A 9 3.96 22.48 6.52
N HIS A 10 4.36 21.19 6.68
CA HIS A 10 3.43 20.05 6.85
C HIS A 10 2.87 20.00 8.27
N LEU A 11 3.66 20.37 9.29
CA LEU A 11 3.21 20.38 10.70
C LEU A 11 2.21 21.50 10.99
N HIS A 12 2.29 22.65 10.30
CA HIS A 12 1.36 23.77 10.52
C HIS A 12 -0.04 23.56 9.90
N ASN A 13 -0.19 22.57 9.02
CA ASN A 13 -1.49 22.19 8.44
C ASN A 13 -2.15 21.00 9.15
N MET A 14 -1.64 20.61 10.34
CA MET A 14 -2.19 19.54 11.17
C MET A 14 -3.37 19.99 12.07
N GLU A 15 -3.99 21.11 11.81
CA GLU A 15 -5.31 21.39 12.36
C GLU A 15 -6.31 20.41 11.76
N THR A 16 -6.46 19.27 12.44
CA THR A 16 -7.61 18.32 12.42
C THR A 16 -8.21 18.01 11.03
N ARG A 17 -7.48 18.14 9.97
CA ARG A 17 -7.93 17.73 8.66
C ARG A 17 -7.81 16.21 8.58
N ARG A 18 -8.92 15.54 8.84
CA ARG A 18 -9.05 14.10 8.61
C ARG A 18 -8.67 13.82 7.17
N ASP A 19 -7.52 13.16 6.98
CA ASP A 19 -7.01 12.83 5.66
C ASP A 19 -7.36 11.39 5.26
N VAL A 20 -7.05 11.04 4.02
CA VAL A 20 -7.34 9.71 3.48
C VAL A 20 -6.58 8.61 4.23
N PHE A 21 -5.35 8.85 4.70
CA PHE A 21 -4.56 7.86 5.43
C PHE A 21 -5.18 7.56 6.78
N GLN A 22 -5.63 8.57 7.50
CA GLN A 22 -6.37 8.39 8.75
C GLN A 22 -7.69 7.65 8.52
N ALA A 23 -8.39 7.96 7.43
CA ALA A 23 -9.64 7.27 7.09
C ALA A 23 -9.42 5.77 6.89
N ILE A 24 -8.40 5.37 6.15
CA ILE A 24 -8.12 3.95 5.84
C ILE A 24 -7.30 3.22 6.92
N ALA A 25 -6.86 3.89 7.98
CA ALA A 25 -6.13 3.25 9.07
C ALA A 25 -6.97 2.22 9.84
N ASP A 26 -8.28 2.42 9.89
CA ASP A 26 -9.22 1.55 10.61
C ASP A 26 -9.74 0.42 9.73
N PRO A 27 -9.73 -0.86 10.19
CA PRO A 27 -10.16 -2.01 9.40
C PRO A 27 -11.66 -1.99 9.08
N THR A 28 -12.51 -1.51 9.97
CA THR A 28 -13.96 -1.39 9.74
C THR A 28 -14.24 -0.39 8.62
N ARG A 29 -13.54 0.74 8.61
CA ARG A 29 -13.67 1.73 7.53
C ARG A 29 -13.21 1.18 6.18
N ARG A 30 -12.12 0.40 6.13
CA ARG A 30 -11.71 -0.28 4.90
C ARG A 30 -12.76 -1.28 4.40
N ALA A 31 -13.37 -2.04 5.31
CA ALA A 31 -14.43 -2.98 4.96
C ALA A 31 -15.69 -2.26 4.43
N ILE A 32 -16.08 -1.14 5.04
CA ILE A 32 -17.18 -0.29 4.54
C ILE A 32 -16.88 0.21 3.13
N ILE A 33 -15.66 0.73 2.87
CA ILE A 33 -15.25 1.16 1.53
C ILE A 33 -15.40 0.01 0.54
N GLY A 34 -14.94 -1.20 0.90
CA GLY A 34 -15.06 -2.39 0.04
C GLY A 34 -16.50 -2.77 -0.31
N MET A 35 -17.45 -2.55 0.61
CA MET A 35 -18.88 -2.76 0.34
C MET A 35 -19.44 -1.73 -0.65
N ILE A 36 -19.24 -0.45 -0.35
CA ILE A 36 -19.82 0.66 -1.14
C ILE A 36 -19.12 0.89 -2.48
N ALA A 37 -17.90 0.37 -2.66
CA ALA A 37 -17.16 0.46 -3.92
C ALA A 37 -17.82 -0.35 -5.05
N LYS A 38 -18.56 -1.41 -4.70
CA LYS A 38 -19.25 -2.28 -5.66
C LYS A 38 -20.57 -1.69 -6.14
N GLN A 39 -21.30 -1.08 -5.22
CA GLN A 39 -22.60 -0.43 -5.47
C GLN A 39 -22.97 0.46 -4.28
N PRO A 40 -23.82 1.46 -4.46
CA PRO A 40 -24.37 2.24 -3.35
C PRO A 40 -25.12 1.33 -2.36
N VAL A 41 -24.87 1.53 -1.06
CA VAL A 41 -25.45 0.70 0.01
C VAL A 41 -26.18 1.56 1.02
N ASN A 42 -27.33 1.07 1.47
CA ASN A 42 -28.12 1.73 2.51
C ASN A 42 -27.38 1.69 3.85
N VAL A 43 -27.35 2.82 4.59
CA VAL A 43 -26.71 2.93 5.92
C VAL A 43 -27.16 1.83 6.88
N ASN A 44 -28.45 1.47 6.85
CA ASN A 44 -28.99 0.42 7.71
C ASN A 44 -28.46 -0.97 7.31
N ALA A 45 -28.25 -1.20 6.02
CA ALA A 45 -27.65 -2.46 5.53
C ALA A 45 -26.18 -2.57 5.97
N ILE A 46 -25.43 -1.48 5.88
CA ILE A 46 -24.06 -1.44 6.40
C ILE A 46 -24.04 -1.78 7.89
N ALA A 47 -24.92 -1.14 8.70
CA ALA A 47 -24.98 -1.38 10.14
C ALA A 47 -25.35 -2.82 10.52
N LYS A 48 -26.07 -3.54 9.67
CA LYS A 48 -26.43 -4.96 9.89
C LYS A 48 -25.25 -5.93 9.61
N GLU A 49 -24.36 -5.55 8.73
CA GLU A 49 -23.23 -6.39 8.31
C GLU A 49 -22.11 -6.44 9.36
N PHE A 50 -22.02 -5.44 10.22
CA PHE A 50 -20.97 -5.35 11.22
C PHE A 50 -21.52 -5.64 12.62
N GLU A 51 -20.77 -6.42 13.42
CA GLU A 51 -21.08 -6.71 14.84
C GLU A 51 -20.75 -5.52 15.76
N VAL A 52 -21.11 -4.31 15.35
CA VAL A 52 -20.88 -3.07 16.09
C VAL A 52 -22.16 -2.26 16.18
N SER A 53 -22.23 -1.33 17.14
CA SER A 53 -23.40 -0.51 17.33
C SER A 53 -23.66 0.39 16.12
N ARG A 54 -24.93 0.75 15.89
CA ARG A 54 -25.34 1.68 14.84
C ARG A 54 -24.66 3.05 15.00
N GLN A 55 -24.42 3.47 16.24
CA GLN A 55 -23.70 4.71 16.55
C GLN A 55 -22.24 4.64 16.09
N ALA A 56 -21.57 3.49 16.31
CA ALA A 56 -20.20 3.29 15.85
C ALA A 56 -20.10 3.33 14.31
N ILE A 57 -21.03 2.68 13.60
CA ILE A 57 -21.10 2.77 12.13
C ILE A 57 -21.31 4.22 11.69
N SER A 58 -22.20 4.97 12.33
CA SER A 58 -22.41 6.39 12.00
C SER A 58 -21.13 7.22 12.15
N LEU A 59 -20.30 6.94 13.17
CA LEU A 59 -19.02 7.61 13.34
C LEU A 59 -18.02 7.23 12.23
N HIS A 60 -17.95 5.95 11.86
CA HIS A 60 -17.10 5.51 10.74
C HIS A 60 -17.52 6.18 9.42
N LEU A 61 -18.82 6.22 9.12
CA LEU A 61 -19.35 6.89 7.92
C LEU A 61 -19.08 8.39 7.93
N LYS A 62 -19.17 9.04 9.09
CA LYS A 62 -18.83 10.45 9.26
C LYS A 62 -17.36 10.71 8.92
N VAL A 63 -16.43 9.93 9.45
CA VAL A 63 -15.00 10.06 9.16
C VAL A 63 -14.74 9.88 7.66
N LEU A 64 -15.29 8.83 7.05
CA LEU A 64 -15.13 8.56 5.61
C LEU A 64 -15.69 9.71 4.75
N SER A 65 -16.83 10.27 5.13
CA SER A 65 -17.45 11.41 4.41
C SER A 65 -16.62 12.69 4.54
N GLU A 66 -16.10 12.98 5.74
CA GLU A 66 -15.25 14.15 5.99
C GLU A 66 -13.90 14.05 5.25
N CYS A 67 -13.39 12.83 5.03
CA CYS A 67 -12.20 12.57 4.22
C CYS A 67 -12.49 12.54 2.71
N GLY A 68 -13.76 12.68 2.30
CA GLY A 68 -14.16 12.68 0.89
C GLY A 68 -14.12 11.32 0.21
N LEU A 69 -14.19 10.20 0.99
CA LEU A 69 -14.19 8.83 0.46
C LEU A 69 -15.59 8.28 0.20
N LEU A 70 -16.61 8.94 0.71
CA LEU A 70 -18.01 8.62 0.42
C LEU A 70 -18.90 9.85 0.44
N ASN A 71 -20.04 9.72 -0.24
CA ASN A 71 -21.17 10.62 -0.17
C ASN A 71 -22.37 9.88 0.44
N ILE A 72 -23.16 10.60 1.24
CA ILE A 72 -24.43 10.09 1.74
C ILE A 72 -25.55 10.87 1.05
N LYS A 73 -26.36 10.18 0.24
CA LYS A 73 -27.51 10.74 -0.45
C LYS A 73 -28.79 10.33 0.28
N GLN A 74 -29.69 11.29 0.48
CA GLN A 74 -31.03 11.02 1.00
C GLN A 74 -31.97 10.70 -0.17
N LEU A 75 -32.56 9.50 -0.16
CA LEU A 75 -33.57 9.08 -1.13
C LEU A 75 -34.85 8.70 -0.36
N GLY A 76 -35.77 9.66 -0.25
CA GLY A 76 -36.96 9.48 0.57
C GLY A 76 -36.61 9.27 2.04
N ARG A 77 -36.96 8.14 2.61
CA ARG A 77 -36.66 7.75 4.00
C ARG A 77 -35.33 7.03 4.15
N GLU A 78 -34.64 6.69 3.04
CA GLU A 78 -33.41 5.94 3.02
C GLU A 78 -32.20 6.84 2.83
N ARG A 79 -31.10 6.42 3.43
CA ARG A 79 -29.78 7.05 3.28
C ARG A 79 -28.84 6.08 2.58
N LEU A 80 -28.41 6.43 1.38
CA LEU A 80 -27.48 5.63 0.58
C LEU A 80 -26.08 6.19 0.67
N CYS A 81 -25.11 5.31 0.96
CA CYS A 81 -23.69 5.59 0.89
C CYS A 81 -23.17 5.23 -0.49
N GLU A 82 -22.52 6.17 -1.14
CA GLU A 82 -21.91 6.04 -2.45
C GLU A 82 -20.41 6.31 -2.32
N ALA A 83 -19.57 5.43 -2.87
CA ALA A 83 -18.12 5.57 -2.81
C ALA A 83 -17.63 6.75 -3.67
N LYS A 84 -16.60 7.44 -3.16
CA LYS A 84 -15.77 8.42 -3.89
C LYS A 84 -14.32 7.99 -3.75
N LEU A 85 -13.83 7.22 -4.71
CA LEU A 85 -12.53 6.55 -4.60
C LEU A 85 -11.36 7.39 -5.12
N GLU A 86 -11.63 8.57 -5.70
CA GLU A 86 -10.61 9.44 -6.29
C GLU A 86 -9.54 9.86 -5.27
N LYS A 87 -9.95 10.03 -4.01
CA LYS A 87 -9.03 10.36 -2.91
C LYS A 87 -8.01 9.25 -2.61
N LEU A 88 -8.32 7.99 -2.96
CA LEU A 88 -7.38 6.88 -2.81
C LEU A 88 -6.16 7.00 -3.73
N ASN A 89 -6.22 7.82 -4.77
CA ASN A 89 -5.05 8.12 -5.60
C ASN A 89 -3.90 8.75 -4.80
N GLU A 90 -4.17 9.46 -3.71
CA GLU A 90 -3.13 9.99 -2.81
C GLU A 90 -2.37 8.84 -2.13
N VAL A 91 -3.09 7.82 -1.67
CA VAL A 91 -2.52 6.62 -1.07
C VAL A 91 -1.74 5.81 -2.10
N HIS A 92 -2.31 5.63 -3.30
CA HIS A 92 -1.66 4.92 -4.40
C HIS A 92 -0.31 5.55 -4.76
N LYS A 93 -0.26 6.86 -4.97
CA LYS A 93 0.98 7.58 -5.25
C LYS A 93 2.02 7.40 -4.16
N TRP A 94 1.60 7.52 -2.90
CA TRP A 94 2.49 7.32 -1.77
C TRP A 94 3.07 5.90 -1.73
N VAL A 95 2.24 4.87 -1.90
CA VAL A 95 2.69 3.47 -1.96
C VAL A 95 3.62 3.23 -3.14
N GLU A 96 3.33 3.82 -4.31
CA GLU A 96 4.12 3.65 -5.53
C GLU A 96 5.54 4.21 -5.39
N GLU A 97 5.73 5.34 -4.70
CA GLU A 97 7.07 5.87 -4.39
C GLU A 97 7.93 4.84 -3.63
N TYR A 98 7.36 4.17 -2.64
CA TYR A 98 8.08 3.14 -1.88
C TYR A 98 8.23 1.83 -2.64
N HIS A 99 7.25 1.48 -3.47
CA HIS A 99 7.34 0.31 -4.34
C HIS A 99 8.52 0.39 -5.30
N LEU A 100 8.74 1.53 -5.93
CA LEU A 100 9.90 1.77 -6.80
C LEU A 100 11.23 1.64 -6.05
N LEU A 101 11.32 2.16 -4.83
CA LEU A 101 12.51 2.01 -3.99
C LEU A 101 12.79 0.54 -3.65
N TRP A 102 11.77 -0.23 -3.31
CA TRP A 102 11.88 -1.66 -3.04
C TRP A 102 12.34 -2.43 -4.28
N THR A 103 11.71 -2.21 -5.41
CA THR A 103 12.04 -2.89 -6.68
C THR A 103 13.48 -2.62 -7.09
N SER A 104 13.95 -1.39 -6.96
CA SER A 104 15.35 -1.02 -7.23
C SER A 104 16.32 -1.81 -6.35
N ARG A 105 16.06 -1.91 -5.05
CA ARG A 105 16.91 -2.66 -4.10
C ARG A 105 16.91 -4.16 -4.38
N PHE A 106 15.76 -4.74 -4.71
CA PHE A 106 15.67 -6.15 -5.10
C PHE A 106 16.44 -6.45 -6.38
N ASN A 107 16.37 -5.59 -7.39
CA ASN A 107 17.13 -5.78 -8.62
C ASN A 107 18.64 -5.69 -8.39
N THR A 108 19.09 -4.79 -7.52
CA THR A 108 20.50 -4.70 -7.14
C THR A 108 20.97 -5.97 -6.45
N LEU A 109 20.21 -6.50 -5.50
CA LEU A 109 20.54 -7.75 -4.80
C LEU A 109 20.54 -8.95 -5.75
N LYS A 110 19.54 -9.05 -6.62
CA LYS A 110 19.47 -10.11 -7.63
C LYS A 110 20.70 -10.11 -8.54
N ASN A 111 21.08 -8.94 -9.07
CA ASN A 111 22.27 -8.79 -9.91
C ASN A 111 23.54 -9.20 -9.17
N PHE A 112 23.66 -8.88 -7.88
CA PHE A 112 24.80 -9.27 -7.05
C PHE A 112 24.88 -10.78 -6.91
N ILE A 113 23.78 -11.46 -6.61
CA ILE A 113 23.72 -12.92 -6.49
C ILE A 113 24.07 -13.60 -7.81
N GLU A 114 23.53 -13.12 -8.93
CA GLU A 114 23.81 -13.66 -10.27
C GLU A 114 25.30 -13.51 -10.64
N GLN A 115 25.95 -12.41 -10.27
CA GLN A 115 27.39 -12.23 -10.47
C GLN A 115 28.21 -13.19 -9.62
N GLU A 116 27.87 -13.42 -8.36
CA GLU A 116 28.55 -14.39 -7.50
C GLU A 116 28.42 -15.82 -8.03
N GLU A 117 27.23 -16.20 -8.53
CA GLU A 117 27.06 -17.52 -9.16
C GLU A 117 27.88 -17.69 -10.42
N LEU A 118 28.00 -16.67 -11.25
CA LEU A 118 28.84 -16.71 -12.45
C LEU A 118 30.34 -16.84 -12.10
N LEU A 119 30.78 -16.11 -11.09
CA LEU A 119 32.16 -16.20 -10.59
C LEU A 119 32.46 -17.59 -10.03
N SER A 120 31.59 -18.16 -9.24
CA SER A 120 31.76 -19.50 -8.66
C SER A 120 31.81 -20.61 -9.72
N LYS A 121 30.97 -20.49 -10.77
CA LYS A 121 31.01 -21.41 -11.92
C LYS A 121 32.31 -21.30 -12.71
N SER A 122 32.82 -20.09 -12.92
CA SER A 122 34.08 -19.87 -13.63
C SER A 122 35.29 -20.41 -12.88
N VAL A 123 35.33 -20.31 -11.56
CA VAL A 123 36.38 -20.88 -10.70
C VAL A 123 36.33 -22.40 -10.73
N ASN A 124 35.17 -23.02 -10.65
CA ASN A 124 35.00 -24.47 -10.73
C ASN A 124 35.44 -25.05 -12.10
N THR A 125 35.14 -24.33 -13.19
CA THR A 125 35.56 -24.74 -14.54
C THR A 125 37.09 -24.73 -14.66
N LYS A 126 37.76 -23.67 -14.21
CA LYS A 126 39.23 -23.56 -14.21
C LYS A 126 39.89 -24.64 -13.35
N ASN A 127 39.38 -24.95 -12.19
CA ASN A 127 39.90 -26.01 -11.31
C ASN A 127 39.75 -27.39 -11.94
N ASN A 128 38.68 -27.67 -12.66
CA ASN A 128 38.49 -28.92 -13.41
C ASN A 128 39.43 -29.04 -14.61
N GLU A 129 39.78 -27.97 -15.32
CA GLU A 129 40.72 -27.97 -16.41
C GLU A 129 42.16 -28.20 -15.91
N ILE A 130 42.54 -27.55 -14.80
CA ILE A 130 43.86 -27.77 -14.17
C ILE A 130 44.00 -29.21 -13.72
N SER A 131 43.03 -29.80 -13.09
CA SER A 131 43.01 -31.19 -12.64
C SER A 131 43.15 -32.19 -13.80
N LYS A 132 42.54 -31.93 -14.96
CA LYS A 132 42.67 -32.76 -16.19
C LYS A 132 44.04 -32.66 -16.81
N ASN A 133 44.66 -31.49 -16.79
CA ASN A 133 45.99 -31.28 -17.35
C ASN A 133 47.12 -31.93 -16.50
N VAL A 134 47.00 -31.91 -15.17
CA VAL A 134 47.94 -32.58 -14.26
C VAL A 134 47.90 -34.10 -14.43
N ASN A 135 46.76 -34.69 -14.70
CA ASN A 135 46.62 -36.14 -14.94
C ASN A 135 47.13 -36.59 -16.33
N LYS A 136 47.21 -35.67 -17.31
CA LYS A 136 47.78 -35.95 -18.63
C LYS A 136 49.32 -35.94 -18.65
N SER A 137 49.96 -35.24 -17.74
CA SER A 137 51.45 -35.14 -17.65
C SER A 137 52.09 -36.28 -16.88
N LYS A 138 51.30 -37.22 -16.32
CA LYS A 138 51.84 -38.40 -15.56
C LYS A 138 51.75 -39.69 -16.32
N LYS A 139 51.55 -39.67 -17.62
CA LYS A 139 51.62 -40.77 -18.55
C LYS A 139 52.76 -40.53 -19.54
#